data_64e90a64134753e307b7c2802b11dcd6
#
_entry.id   64e90a64134753e307b7c2802b11dcd6
#
_cell.length_a   1.000
_cell.length_b   1.000
_cell.length_c   1.000
_cell.angle_alpha   90.00
_cell.angle_beta   90.00
_cell.angle_gamma   90.00
#
_symmetry.space_group_name_H-M   'P 1'
#
loop_
_entity.id
_entity.type
_entity.pdbx_description
1 polymer ?
#
loop_
_entity_poly.entity_id
_entity_poly.type
_entity_poly.pdbx_seq_one_letter_code
_entity_poly.pdbx_strand_id
1 'polypeptide(L)'
;MVYVDYENIFKLLKVYGKDPLEIDFFRIIQDRLMVAGLKVVDLIIYGNFEKKDSNNQSFLRAMGFQTRHASNSGKNSGDLELTVDALKDLYKNPNNDIFVIVSNDRDFIPLLKAIKYENKFSFVYSTKNGFNQIVAKYADFHEFIEDIFDLTLPDSPPITLDETGLLIDIDPDTVNMLQLRRAREISRYFYQSHIWTRSSILGKQVTLAGYMDVITKVVERPPAEILEDFKLAHSIRYIKLYRDPERGVCIKEGELMRRVNK
;
A
#
# COMPACT_ATOMS: atom_id res chain seq x y z
N MET A 1 -3.69 4.94 23.98
CA MET A 1 -3.45 3.60 23.38
C MET A 1 -3.13 3.75 21.91
N VAL A 2 -2.19 2.95 21.39
CA VAL A 2 -1.80 2.95 19.97
C VAL A 2 -2.06 1.56 19.37
N TYR A 3 -2.77 1.50 18.27
CA TYR A 3 -3.17 0.29 17.57
C TYR A 3 -2.60 0.33 16.15
N VAL A 4 -1.76 -0.64 15.82
CA VAL A 4 -1.02 -0.66 14.54
C VAL A 4 -1.46 -1.86 13.71
N ASP A 5 -1.95 -1.61 12.51
CA ASP A 5 -2.17 -2.61 11.47
C ASP A 5 -0.85 -2.85 10.74
N TYR A 6 -0.11 -3.88 11.18
CA TYR A 6 1.22 -4.19 10.67
C TYR A 6 1.22 -4.53 9.18
N GLU A 7 0.25 -5.34 8.74
CA GLU A 7 0.22 -5.78 7.34
C GLU A 7 -0.04 -4.61 6.38
N ASN A 8 -0.92 -3.70 6.76
CA ASN A 8 -1.22 -2.51 5.98
C ASN A 8 0.01 -1.60 5.90
N ILE A 9 0.60 -1.27 7.05
CA ILE A 9 1.78 -0.39 7.11
C ILE A 9 2.98 -1.03 6.42
N PHE A 10 3.23 -2.33 6.59
CA PHE A 10 4.31 -3.03 5.91
C PHE A 10 4.17 -2.95 4.38
N LYS A 11 2.98 -3.22 3.85
CA LYS A 11 2.71 -3.11 2.40
C LYS A 11 2.92 -1.69 1.88
N LEU A 12 2.43 -0.71 2.64
CA LEU A 12 2.53 0.70 2.25
C LEU A 12 3.98 1.20 2.26
N LEU A 13 4.75 0.89 3.30
CA LEU A 13 6.17 1.28 3.40
C LEU A 13 7.03 0.57 2.35
N LYS A 14 6.67 -0.64 1.97
CA LYS A 14 7.36 -1.36 0.89
C LYS A 14 7.33 -0.62 -0.44
N VAL A 15 6.31 0.19 -0.72
CA VAL A 15 6.24 1.05 -1.92
C VAL A 15 7.40 2.07 -1.93
N TYR A 16 7.83 2.50 -0.75
CA TYR A 16 8.97 3.41 -0.56
C TYR A 16 10.31 2.66 -0.43
N GLY A 17 10.32 1.34 -0.62
CA GLY A 17 11.50 0.50 -0.42
C GLY A 17 11.95 0.44 1.04
N LYS A 18 11.04 0.63 2.00
CA LYS A 18 11.35 0.63 3.43
C LYS A 18 10.69 -0.54 4.15
N ASP A 19 11.39 -1.04 5.17
CA ASP A 19 10.85 -1.99 6.12
C ASP A 19 10.59 -1.26 7.46
N PRO A 20 9.41 -1.42 8.07
CA PRO A 20 9.09 -0.75 9.34
C PRO A 20 10.04 -1.12 10.48
N LEU A 21 10.69 -2.27 10.43
CA LEU A 21 11.68 -2.69 11.43
C LEU A 21 13.04 -2.03 11.22
N GLU A 22 13.44 -1.83 9.97
CA GLU A 22 14.72 -1.19 9.62
C GLU A 22 14.73 0.30 9.92
N ILE A 23 13.57 0.98 9.79
CA ILE A 23 13.46 2.42 10.05
C ILE A 23 13.02 2.77 11.48
N ASP A 24 13.04 1.79 12.39
CA ASP A 24 12.60 1.95 13.81
C ASP A 24 11.21 2.60 13.95
N PHE A 25 10.32 2.24 13.01
CA PHE A 25 9.03 2.88 12.80
C PHE A 25 8.21 3.03 14.08
N PHE A 26 8.05 1.95 14.84
CA PHE A 26 7.16 1.92 16.01
C PHE A 26 7.68 2.79 17.15
N ARG A 27 9.00 2.83 17.35
CA ARG A 27 9.64 3.68 18.36
C ARG A 27 9.48 5.15 17.99
N ILE A 28 9.74 5.51 16.74
CA ILE A 28 9.61 6.91 16.27
C ILE A 28 8.17 7.39 16.43
N ILE A 29 7.16 6.59 16.09
CA ILE A 29 5.75 6.94 16.33
C ILE A 29 5.48 7.13 17.83
N GLN A 30 5.98 6.24 18.68
CA GLN A 30 5.82 6.37 20.13
C GLN A 30 6.48 7.64 20.68
N ASP A 31 7.72 7.89 20.29
CA ASP A 31 8.50 9.08 20.74
C ASP A 31 7.82 10.37 20.26
N ARG A 32 7.29 10.39 19.04
CA ARG A 32 6.57 11.54 18.51
C ARG A 32 5.32 11.88 19.31
N LEU A 33 4.55 10.85 19.70
CA LEU A 33 3.40 11.05 20.58
C LEU A 33 3.82 11.57 21.96
N MET A 34 4.92 11.06 22.52
CA MET A 34 5.44 11.53 23.79
C MET A 34 5.93 12.99 23.71
N VAL A 35 6.61 13.38 22.63
CA VAL A 35 7.02 14.77 22.37
C VAL A 35 5.80 15.68 22.24
N ALA A 36 4.70 15.19 21.68
CA ALA A 36 3.42 15.92 21.63
C ALA A 36 2.72 16.00 23.01
N GLY A 37 3.35 15.53 24.09
CA GLY A 37 2.81 15.57 25.46
C GLY A 37 1.83 14.43 25.79
N LEU A 38 1.73 13.43 24.94
CA LEU A 38 0.81 12.31 25.11
C LEU A 38 1.51 11.16 25.86
N LYS A 39 0.88 10.68 26.94
CA LYS A 39 1.33 9.47 27.62
C LYS A 39 0.90 8.24 26.82
N VAL A 40 1.82 7.56 26.17
CA VAL A 40 1.56 6.28 25.51
C VAL A 40 1.50 5.20 26.60
N VAL A 41 0.31 4.65 26.83
CA VAL A 41 0.09 3.58 27.80
C VAL A 41 0.58 2.26 27.22
N ASP A 42 0.22 1.98 25.96
CA ASP A 42 0.65 0.80 25.24
C ASP A 42 0.62 1.02 23.72
N LEU A 43 1.47 0.28 22.99
CA LEU A 43 1.48 0.20 21.55
C LEU A 43 1.36 -1.28 21.17
N ILE A 44 0.24 -1.62 20.52
CA ILE A 44 -0.12 -2.98 20.14
C ILE A 44 -0.08 -3.12 18.64
N ILE A 45 0.67 -4.11 18.16
CA ILE A 45 0.90 -4.37 16.75
C ILE A 45 0.12 -5.63 16.36
N TYR A 46 -0.85 -5.48 15.46
CA TYR A 46 -1.71 -6.54 14.95
C TYR A 46 -1.21 -7.01 13.58
N GLY A 47 -1.05 -8.31 13.40
CA GLY A 47 -0.61 -8.86 12.12
C GLY A 47 -0.56 -10.38 12.13
N ASN A 48 -0.45 -10.94 10.92
CA ASN A 48 -0.25 -12.36 10.76
C ASN A 48 1.24 -12.72 10.75
N PHE A 49 1.72 -13.21 11.86
CA PHE A 49 3.12 -13.57 12.07
C PHE A 49 3.44 -15.05 11.80
N GLU A 50 2.52 -15.84 11.18
CA GLU A 50 2.69 -17.30 11.07
C GLU A 50 3.68 -17.80 10.02
N LYS A 51 3.85 -17.15 8.88
CA LYS A 51 4.46 -17.82 7.72
C LYS A 51 5.88 -17.39 7.35
N LYS A 52 6.22 -16.14 7.48
CA LYS A 52 7.57 -15.61 7.16
C LYS A 52 8.09 -14.68 8.23
N ASP A 53 7.20 -14.23 9.10
CA ASP A 53 7.44 -13.10 9.98
C ASP A 53 7.49 -13.50 11.47
N SER A 54 7.65 -14.80 11.79
CA SER A 54 7.83 -15.25 13.19
C SER A 54 9.05 -14.60 13.84
N ASN A 55 10.11 -14.34 13.06
CA ASN A 55 11.26 -13.59 13.52
C ASN A 55 10.90 -12.14 13.81
N ASN A 56 10.04 -11.53 13.01
CA ASN A 56 9.59 -10.15 13.18
C ASN A 56 8.79 -9.99 14.47
N GLN A 57 7.90 -10.94 14.77
CA GLN A 57 7.16 -10.93 16.03
C GLN A 57 8.08 -11.01 17.24
N SER A 58 9.05 -11.94 17.21
CA SER A 58 10.03 -12.11 18.29
C SER A 58 10.90 -10.86 18.46
N PHE A 59 11.30 -10.23 17.35
CA PHE A 59 12.05 -8.98 17.35
C PHE A 59 11.25 -7.83 17.96
N LEU A 60 10.00 -7.63 17.54
CA LEU A 60 9.11 -6.60 18.08
C LEU A 60 8.89 -6.76 19.59
N ARG A 61 8.70 -8.00 20.06
CA ARG A 61 8.57 -8.29 21.49
C ARG A 61 9.87 -8.03 22.26
N ALA A 62 11.03 -8.34 21.67
CA ALA A 62 12.33 -8.03 22.28
C ALA A 62 12.56 -6.52 22.39
N MET A 63 11.99 -5.72 21.48
CA MET A 63 11.98 -4.25 21.56
C MET A 63 10.97 -3.70 22.59
N GLY A 64 10.17 -4.55 23.22
CA GLY A 64 9.19 -4.15 24.24
C GLY A 64 7.79 -3.85 23.72
N PHE A 65 7.51 -4.09 22.44
CA PHE A 65 6.18 -3.88 21.87
C PHE A 65 5.26 -5.07 22.10
N GLN A 66 3.98 -4.81 22.33
CA GLN A 66 2.97 -5.86 22.36
C GLN A 66 2.60 -6.24 20.91
N THR A 67 2.50 -7.55 20.67
CA THR A 67 2.07 -8.08 19.37
C THR A 67 0.85 -8.98 19.56
N ARG A 68 -0.15 -8.81 18.70
CA ARG A 68 -1.31 -9.68 18.58
C ARG A 68 -1.26 -10.42 17.26
N HIS A 69 -1.31 -11.74 17.36
CA HIS A 69 -1.35 -12.58 16.17
C HIS A 69 -2.80 -12.73 15.73
N ALA A 70 -3.09 -12.29 14.51
CA ALA A 70 -4.38 -12.49 13.88
C ALA A 70 -4.35 -13.78 13.03
N SER A 71 -5.14 -14.77 13.39
CA SER A 71 -5.19 -16.05 12.67
C SER A 71 -5.79 -15.88 11.27
N ASN A 72 -5.16 -16.53 10.29
CA ASN A 72 -5.48 -16.43 8.86
C ASN A 72 -6.78 -17.16 8.41
N SER A 73 -7.78 -17.27 9.22
CA SER A 73 -9.05 -17.88 8.78
C SER A 73 -9.90 -16.96 7.87
N GLY A 74 -9.44 -15.73 7.57
CA GLY A 74 -10.10 -14.79 6.66
C GLY A 74 -9.23 -13.58 6.32
N LYS A 75 -9.56 -12.86 5.25
CA LYS A 75 -8.78 -11.75 4.71
C LYS A 75 -8.62 -10.53 5.65
N ASN A 76 -9.41 -10.39 6.71
CA ASN A 76 -9.49 -9.20 7.56
C ASN A 76 -9.46 -9.55 9.06
N SER A 77 -8.77 -10.62 9.45
CA SER A 77 -8.76 -11.04 10.87
C SER A 77 -7.99 -10.05 11.77
N GLY A 78 -6.91 -9.43 11.25
CA GLY A 78 -6.13 -8.43 11.96
C GLY A 78 -6.93 -7.17 12.26
N ASP A 79 -7.62 -6.65 11.26
CA ASP A 79 -8.46 -5.45 11.36
C ASP A 79 -9.61 -5.64 12.34
N LEU A 80 -10.21 -6.84 12.32
CA LEU A 80 -11.29 -7.19 13.25
C LEU A 80 -10.79 -7.29 14.69
N GLU A 81 -9.66 -7.97 14.93
CA GLU A 81 -9.07 -8.07 16.27
C GLU A 81 -8.66 -6.70 16.81
N LEU A 82 -8.00 -5.88 15.99
CA LEU A 82 -7.66 -4.50 16.33
C LEU A 82 -8.92 -3.72 16.73
N THR A 83 -9.95 -3.78 15.89
CA THR A 83 -11.22 -3.07 16.14
C THR A 83 -11.87 -3.54 17.45
N VAL A 84 -11.94 -4.84 17.67
CA VAL A 84 -12.54 -5.42 18.89
C VAL A 84 -11.77 -5.00 20.13
N ASP A 85 -10.43 -5.04 20.11
CA ASP A 85 -9.62 -4.64 21.26
C ASP A 85 -9.70 -3.13 21.51
N ALA A 86 -9.68 -2.30 20.46
CA ALA A 86 -9.88 -0.87 20.61
C ALA A 86 -11.27 -0.52 21.18
N LEU A 87 -12.33 -1.22 20.77
CA LEU A 87 -13.67 -1.05 21.36
C LEU A 87 -13.73 -1.51 22.81
N LYS A 88 -13.06 -2.63 23.18
CA LYS A 88 -12.96 -3.06 24.58
C LYS A 88 -12.29 -1.99 25.43
N ASP A 89 -11.19 -1.41 24.94
CA ASP A 89 -10.49 -0.34 25.64
C ASP A 89 -11.36 0.92 25.75
N LEU A 90 -12.10 1.26 24.71
CA LEU A 90 -13.00 2.40 24.68
C LEU A 90 -14.05 2.31 25.78
N TYR A 91 -14.65 1.14 25.97
CA TYR A 91 -15.74 0.96 26.94
C TYR A 91 -15.29 0.55 28.34
N LYS A 92 -14.09 -0.04 28.50
CA LYS A 92 -13.62 -0.55 29.79
C LYS A 92 -12.57 0.34 30.47
N ASN A 93 -11.86 1.16 29.70
CA ASN A 93 -10.76 1.98 30.20
C ASN A 93 -11.09 3.49 30.10
N PRO A 94 -11.84 4.04 31.04
CA PRO A 94 -12.30 5.44 30.99
C PRO A 94 -11.15 6.45 30.98
N ASN A 95 -9.96 6.05 31.44
CA ASN A 95 -8.76 6.90 31.47
C ASN A 95 -8.03 6.99 30.12
N ASN A 96 -8.46 6.24 29.12
CA ASN A 96 -7.93 6.37 27.76
C ASN A 96 -8.70 7.45 27.02
N ASP A 97 -8.09 8.61 26.83
CA ASP A 97 -8.72 9.75 26.16
C ASP A 97 -8.42 9.79 24.68
N ILE A 98 -7.29 9.21 24.27
CA ILE A 98 -6.83 9.27 22.87
C ILE A 98 -6.56 7.86 22.35
N PHE A 99 -7.16 7.57 21.20
CA PHE A 99 -7.01 6.32 20.44
C PHE A 99 -6.25 6.61 19.17
N VAL A 100 -5.05 6.06 19.06
CA VAL A 100 -4.18 6.24 17.89
C VAL A 100 -4.30 5.02 17.01
N ILE A 101 -4.71 5.20 15.75
CA ILE A 101 -4.82 4.16 14.73
C ILE A 101 -3.75 4.38 13.67
N VAL A 102 -2.95 3.37 13.41
CA VAL A 102 -1.88 3.42 12.39
C VAL A 102 -2.26 2.48 11.25
N SER A 103 -2.95 3.01 10.27
CA SER A 103 -3.43 2.28 9.07
C SER A 103 -4.00 3.24 8.03
N ASN A 104 -4.03 2.84 6.75
CA ASN A 104 -4.74 3.52 5.65
C ASN A 104 -6.16 2.96 5.41
N ASP A 105 -6.56 1.91 6.16
CA ASP A 105 -7.79 1.21 5.85
C ASP A 105 -9.02 2.02 6.27
N ARG A 106 -9.91 2.25 5.32
CA ARG A 106 -11.21 2.91 5.55
C ARG A 106 -12.16 2.09 6.42
N ASP A 107 -11.91 0.81 6.57
CA ASP A 107 -12.75 -0.09 7.34
C ASP A 107 -12.67 0.22 8.85
N PHE A 108 -11.71 1.06 9.27
CA PHE A 108 -11.65 1.64 10.62
C PHE A 108 -12.57 2.86 10.84
N ILE A 109 -13.26 3.38 9.81
CA ILE A 109 -14.20 4.51 9.99
C ILE A 109 -15.29 4.24 11.04
N PRO A 110 -15.88 3.04 11.14
CA PRO A 110 -16.84 2.73 12.21
C PRO A 110 -16.23 2.85 13.61
N LEU A 111 -14.99 2.43 13.79
CA LEU A 111 -14.24 2.59 15.05
C LEU A 111 -14.03 4.06 15.40
N LEU A 112 -13.57 4.89 14.42
CA LEU A 112 -13.40 6.34 14.64
C LEU A 112 -14.70 7.03 15.04
N LYS A 113 -15.84 6.61 14.44
CA LYS A 113 -17.16 7.10 14.84
C LYS A 113 -17.53 6.70 16.28
N ALA A 114 -17.24 5.45 16.68
CA ALA A 114 -17.50 5.00 18.03
C ALA A 114 -16.67 5.77 19.06
N ILE A 115 -15.37 6.01 18.78
CA ILE A 115 -14.49 6.81 19.64
C ILE A 115 -15.06 8.23 19.82
N LYS A 116 -15.48 8.86 18.73
CA LYS A 116 -16.09 10.19 18.77
C LYS A 116 -17.42 10.22 19.52
N TYR A 117 -18.25 9.18 19.36
CA TYR A 117 -19.51 9.04 20.07
C TYR A 117 -19.32 9.00 21.59
N GLU A 118 -18.27 8.34 22.06
CA GLU A 118 -17.88 8.27 23.47
C GLU A 118 -17.12 9.52 23.98
N ASN A 119 -17.11 10.61 23.20
CA ASN A 119 -16.39 11.86 23.52
C ASN A 119 -14.89 11.67 23.77
N LYS A 120 -14.27 10.69 23.10
CA LYS A 120 -12.84 10.45 23.08
C LYS A 120 -12.25 10.97 21.78
N PHE A 121 -10.91 11.15 21.77
CA PHE A 121 -10.18 11.66 20.60
C PHE A 121 -9.55 10.53 19.81
N SER A 122 -9.58 10.69 18.51
CA SER A 122 -8.91 9.78 17.57
C SER A 122 -7.76 10.49 16.87
N PHE A 123 -6.62 9.79 16.77
CA PHE A 123 -5.47 10.21 15.99
C PHE A 123 -5.17 9.14 14.95
N VAL A 124 -5.01 9.51 13.67
CA VAL A 124 -4.72 8.57 12.59
C VAL A 124 -3.36 8.87 11.98
N TYR A 125 -2.49 7.87 11.97
CA TYR A 125 -1.28 7.86 11.16
C TYR A 125 -1.53 7.04 9.89
N SER A 126 -1.30 7.65 8.73
CA SER A 126 -1.50 7.00 7.44
C SER A 126 -0.46 7.46 6.43
N THR A 127 -0.42 6.85 5.25
CA THR A 127 0.44 7.31 4.15
C THR A 127 -0.36 8.12 3.13
N LYS A 128 0.29 9.06 2.44
CA LYS A 128 -0.30 9.82 1.32
C LYS A 128 -0.66 8.88 0.17
N ASN A 129 0.13 7.83 -0.01
CA ASN A 129 -0.11 6.80 -0.99
C ASN A 129 -1.23 5.86 -0.52
N GLY A 130 -2.27 5.69 -1.35
CA GLY A 130 -3.43 4.87 -1.00
C GLY A 130 -4.38 5.48 0.04
N PHE A 131 -4.12 6.71 0.50
CA PHE A 131 -4.93 7.36 1.52
C PHE A 131 -6.34 7.69 1.03
N ASN A 132 -7.33 7.21 1.76
CA ASN A 132 -8.70 7.63 1.54
C ASN A 132 -8.98 8.88 2.38
N GLN A 133 -9.06 10.04 1.74
CA GLN A 133 -9.33 11.33 2.39
C GLN A 133 -10.59 11.33 3.27
N ILE A 134 -11.50 10.39 3.08
CA ILE A 134 -12.68 10.24 3.92
C ILE A 134 -12.29 9.90 5.36
N VAL A 135 -11.23 9.11 5.59
CA VAL A 135 -10.78 8.73 6.93
C VAL A 135 -10.39 9.97 7.73
N ALA A 136 -9.69 10.93 7.12
CA ALA A 136 -9.33 12.19 7.76
C ALA A 136 -10.54 13.00 8.27
N LYS A 137 -11.71 12.89 7.62
CA LYS A 137 -12.93 13.58 8.07
C LYS A 137 -13.51 13.02 9.36
N TYR A 138 -13.15 11.81 9.71
CA TYR A 138 -13.62 11.14 10.93
C TYR A 138 -12.59 11.14 12.05
N ALA A 139 -11.32 11.35 11.75
CA ALA A 139 -10.26 11.51 12.73
C ALA A 139 -10.26 12.95 13.27
N ASP A 140 -9.99 13.11 14.57
CA ASP A 140 -9.81 14.42 15.19
C ASP A 140 -8.43 14.98 14.87
N PHE A 141 -7.43 14.12 14.80
CA PHE A 141 -6.05 14.44 14.40
C PHE A 141 -5.57 13.44 13.35
N HIS A 142 -4.76 13.93 12.43
CA HIS A 142 -4.22 13.12 11.35
C HIS A 142 -2.82 13.60 10.96
N GLU A 143 -1.91 12.65 10.70
CA GLU A 143 -0.55 12.93 10.25
C GLU A 143 -0.09 11.88 9.23
N PHE A 144 0.68 12.33 8.22
CA PHE A 144 1.23 11.45 7.22
C PHE A 144 2.58 10.88 7.63
N ILE A 145 2.73 9.58 7.45
CA ILE A 145 3.96 8.82 7.73
C ILE A 145 5.12 9.35 6.88
N GLU A 146 4.86 9.73 5.63
CA GLU A 146 5.88 10.33 4.74
C GLU A 146 6.48 11.60 5.32
N ASP A 147 5.69 12.42 5.99
CA ASP A 147 6.16 13.68 6.57
C ASP A 147 6.98 13.44 7.85
N ILE A 148 6.75 12.30 8.54
CA ILE A 148 7.49 11.91 9.73
C ILE A 148 8.87 11.35 9.38
N PHE A 149 8.91 10.50 8.34
CA PHE A 149 10.09 9.73 7.96
C PHE A 149 10.82 10.28 6.72
N ASP A 150 10.39 11.44 6.22
CA ASP A 150 10.91 12.06 4.98
C ASP A 150 10.95 11.06 3.82
N LEU A 151 9.82 10.35 3.62
CA LEU A 151 9.71 9.32 2.60
C LEU A 151 9.37 9.94 1.25
N THR A 152 10.22 9.69 0.29
CA THR A 152 9.97 9.98 -1.11
C THR A 152 9.79 8.67 -1.88
N LEU A 153 8.88 8.65 -2.85
CA LEU A 153 8.79 7.52 -3.75
C LEU A 153 10.13 7.37 -4.48
N PRO A 154 10.69 6.16 -4.54
CA PRO A 154 11.88 5.93 -5.34
C PRO A 154 11.59 6.37 -6.78
N ASP A 155 12.55 7.06 -7.38
CA ASP A 155 12.46 7.45 -8.78
C ASP A 155 12.14 6.23 -9.63
N SER A 156 11.14 6.37 -10.50
CA SER A 156 10.87 5.32 -11.47
C SER A 156 12.15 5.13 -12.31
N PRO A 157 12.71 3.93 -12.41
CA PRO A 157 13.91 3.72 -13.18
C PRO A 157 13.68 4.23 -14.60
N PRO A 158 14.68 4.89 -15.20
CA PRO A 158 14.53 5.41 -16.55
C PRO A 158 14.13 4.28 -17.49
N ILE A 159 13.02 4.46 -18.20
CA ILE A 159 12.52 3.46 -19.13
C ILE A 159 13.37 3.58 -20.39
N THR A 160 14.50 2.90 -20.41
CA THR A 160 15.34 2.75 -21.59
C THR A 160 14.80 1.57 -22.38
N LEU A 161 14.10 1.87 -23.46
CA LEU A 161 13.91 0.89 -24.54
C LEU A 161 15.15 1.01 -25.43
N ASP A 162 15.72 -0.11 -25.82
CA ASP A 162 16.74 -0.12 -26.85
C ASP A 162 16.19 0.40 -28.19
N GLU A 163 17.04 0.55 -29.21
CA GLU A 163 16.60 1.03 -30.53
C GLU A 163 15.58 0.07 -31.18
N THR A 164 15.54 -1.19 -30.78
CA THR A 164 14.55 -2.18 -31.23
C THR A 164 13.20 -2.03 -30.52
N GLY A 165 13.15 -1.13 -29.53
CA GLY A 165 11.92 -0.78 -28.78
C GLY A 165 11.50 -1.87 -27.82
N LEU A 166 12.32 -2.87 -27.59
CA LEU A 166 11.82 -4.07 -26.97
C LEU A 166 12.95 -4.91 -26.43
N LEU A 167 12.97 -4.89 -25.22
CA LEU A 167 12.44 -6.09 -24.67
C LEU A 167 13.33 -7.27 -24.92
N ILE A 168 14.02 -7.47 -23.97
CA ILE A 168 14.48 -8.79 -23.59
C ILE A 168 13.33 -9.75 -23.96
N ASP A 169 13.52 -10.58 -24.94
CA ASP A 169 12.69 -11.75 -25.20
C ASP A 169 12.71 -12.57 -23.92
N ILE A 170 11.67 -12.40 -23.12
CA ILE A 170 11.50 -13.20 -21.90
C ILE A 170 11.03 -14.55 -22.42
N ASP A 171 11.88 -15.55 -22.29
CA ASP A 171 11.51 -16.92 -22.55
C ASP A 171 10.30 -17.29 -21.67
N PRO A 172 9.14 -17.60 -22.26
CA PRO A 172 7.93 -17.92 -21.51
C PRO A 172 8.13 -19.08 -20.54
N ASP A 173 9.06 -20.00 -20.83
CA ASP A 173 9.34 -21.17 -20.02
C ASP A 173 10.16 -20.84 -18.75
N THR A 174 10.80 -19.67 -18.72
CA THR A 174 11.52 -19.19 -17.54
C THR A 174 10.66 -18.39 -16.58
N VAL A 175 9.44 -18.03 -16.98
CA VAL A 175 8.52 -17.18 -16.21
C VAL A 175 7.71 -18.02 -15.24
N ASN A 176 7.82 -17.72 -13.96
CA ASN A 176 7.03 -18.43 -12.95
C ASN A 176 5.56 -17.95 -12.93
N MET A 177 4.67 -18.79 -12.35
CA MET A 177 3.24 -18.51 -12.26
C MET A 177 2.91 -17.21 -11.50
N LEU A 178 3.72 -16.82 -10.54
CA LEU A 178 3.52 -15.58 -9.79
C LEU A 178 3.78 -14.35 -10.68
N GLN A 179 4.83 -14.38 -11.47
CA GLN A 179 5.16 -13.31 -12.43
C GLN A 179 4.05 -13.18 -13.48
N LEU A 180 3.56 -14.30 -14.04
CA LEU A 180 2.44 -14.29 -14.97
C LEU A 180 1.17 -13.71 -14.37
N ARG A 181 0.88 -14.05 -13.11
CA ARG A 181 -0.27 -13.51 -12.38
C ARG A 181 -0.15 -12.00 -12.20
N ARG A 182 1.02 -11.50 -11.83
CA ARG A 182 1.30 -10.06 -11.68
C ARG A 182 1.18 -9.31 -13.00
N ALA A 183 1.73 -9.84 -14.08
CA ALA A 183 1.62 -9.24 -15.41
C ALA A 183 0.16 -9.18 -15.91
N ARG A 184 -0.65 -10.20 -15.61
CA ARG A 184 -2.10 -10.19 -15.89
C ARG A 184 -2.83 -9.15 -15.05
N GLU A 185 -2.49 -9.05 -13.79
CA GLU A 185 -3.08 -8.07 -12.86
C GLU A 185 -2.81 -6.63 -13.33
N ILE A 186 -1.56 -6.29 -13.67
CA ILE A 186 -1.18 -4.98 -14.21
C ILE A 186 -1.95 -4.66 -15.50
N SER A 187 -2.06 -5.64 -16.40
CA SER A 187 -2.81 -5.48 -17.65
C SER A 187 -4.29 -5.22 -17.39
N ARG A 188 -4.88 -5.95 -16.44
CA ARG A 188 -6.27 -5.76 -16.04
C ARG A 188 -6.51 -4.36 -15.45
N TYR A 189 -5.66 -3.88 -14.57
CA TYR A 189 -5.76 -2.52 -14.03
C TYR A 189 -5.64 -1.46 -15.14
N PHE A 190 -4.75 -1.67 -16.11
CA PHE A 190 -4.64 -0.77 -17.24
C PHE A 190 -5.96 -0.64 -18.00
N TYR A 191 -6.59 -1.74 -18.38
CA TYR A 191 -7.86 -1.73 -19.12
C TYR A 191 -9.05 -1.24 -18.31
N GLN A 192 -9.01 -1.38 -16.99
CA GLN A 192 -10.05 -0.87 -16.09
C GLN A 192 -9.83 0.58 -15.68
N SER A 193 -8.69 1.18 -16.04
CA SER A 193 -8.37 2.54 -15.64
C SER A 193 -9.17 3.57 -16.44
N HIS A 194 -9.56 4.65 -15.77
CA HIS A 194 -10.15 5.82 -16.43
C HIS A 194 -9.19 6.46 -17.46
N ILE A 195 -7.89 6.31 -17.27
CA ILE A 195 -6.87 6.80 -18.17
C ILE A 195 -6.96 6.08 -19.52
N TRP A 196 -7.05 4.76 -19.51
CA TRP A 196 -7.27 3.96 -20.72
C TRP A 196 -8.57 4.32 -21.42
N THR A 197 -9.69 4.30 -20.69
CA THR A 197 -11.02 4.60 -21.24
C THR A 197 -11.05 6.00 -21.88
N ARG A 198 -10.51 6.98 -21.17
CA ARG A 198 -10.45 8.36 -21.66
C ARG A 198 -9.52 8.52 -22.86
N SER A 199 -8.39 7.81 -22.85
CA SER A 199 -7.42 7.82 -23.94
C SER A 199 -8.00 7.17 -25.20
N SER A 200 -8.67 6.04 -25.08
CA SER A 200 -9.27 5.34 -26.23
C SER A 200 -10.39 6.16 -26.87
N ILE A 201 -11.19 6.87 -26.08
CA ILE A 201 -12.27 7.73 -26.59
C ILE A 201 -11.72 9.01 -27.24
N LEU A 202 -10.70 9.62 -26.65
CA LEU A 202 -10.15 10.91 -27.11
C LEU A 202 -9.00 10.77 -28.10
N GLY A 203 -8.58 9.53 -28.45
CA GLY A 203 -7.42 9.27 -29.30
C GLY A 203 -6.08 9.72 -28.69
N LYS A 204 -6.02 9.97 -27.38
CA LYS A 204 -4.81 10.41 -26.70
C LYS A 204 -3.93 9.22 -26.33
N GLN A 205 -2.64 9.38 -26.54
CA GLN A 205 -1.66 8.36 -26.14
C GLN A 205 -1.42 8.38 -24.63
N VAL A 206 -1.31 7.20 -24.01
CA VAL A 206 -0.97 7.03 -22.61
C VAL A 206 0.53 6.78 -22.49
N THR A 207 1.25 7.66 -21.80
CA THR A 207 2.67 7.44 -21.51
C THR A 207 2.82 6.45 -20.36
N LEU A 208 3.84 5.58 -20.45
CA LEU A 208 4.12 4.63 -19.39
C LEU A 208 4.47 5.34 -18.08
N ALA A 209 5.29 6.39 -18.14
CA ALA A 209 5.65 7.20 -16.98
C ALA A 209 4.41 7.79 -16.28
N GLY A 210 3.53 8.46 -17.03
CA GLY A 210 2.30 9.02 -16.44
C GLY A 210 1.35 7.97 -15.89
N TYR A 211 1.35 6.75 -16.44
CA TYR A 211 0.56 5.66 -15.87
C TYR A 211 1.21 5.02 -14.66
N MET A 212 2.54 4.97 -14.59
CA MET A 212 3.28 4.49 -13.42
C MET A 212 2.91 5.28 -12.16
N ASP A 213 2.77 6.61 -12.27
CA ASP A 213 2.36 7.46 -11.13
C ASP A 213 0.98 7.11 -10.57
N VAL A 214 0.12 6.54 -11.41
CA VAL A 214 -1.23 6.12 -11.00
C VAL A 214 -1.22 4.69 -10.44
N ILE A 215 -0.56 3.78 -11.15
CA ILE A 215 -0.63 2.36 -10.82
C ILE A 215 0.14 2.01 -9.53
N THR A 216 1.22 2.71 -9.22
CA THR A 216 1.96 2.54 -7.97
C THR A 216 1.10 2.81 -6.75
N LYS A 217 0.13 3.74 -6.87
CA LYS A 217 -0.81 4.05 -5.81
C LYS A 217 -1.90 2.99 -5.60
N VAL A 218 -2.10 2.13 -6.59
CA VAL A 218 -3.16 1.11 -6.58
C VAL A 218 -2.61 -0.26 -6.21
N VAL A 219 -1.41 -0.58 -6.71
CA VAL A 219 -0.84 -1.93 -6.61
C VAL A 219 0.02 -2.11 -5.37
N GLU A 220 0.41 -1.02 -4.71
CA GLU A 220 1.21 -1.02 -3.47
C GLU A 220 2.50 -1.85 -3.58
N ARG A 221 3.20 -1.72 -4.71
CA ARG A 221 4.48 -2.38 -4.99
C ARG A 221 5.52 -1.36 -5.46
N PRO A 222 6.83 -1.66 -5.28
CA PRO A 222 7.91 -0.79 -5.76
C PRO A 222 7.80 -0.52 -7.26
N PRO A 223 8.03 0.71 -7.73
CA PRO A 223 7.95 1.06 -9.15
C PRO A 223 8.80 0.17 -10.07
N ALA A 224 9.97 -0.27 -9.60
CA ALA A 224 10.84 -1.18 -10.36
C ALA A 224 10.16 -2.54 -10.64
N GLU A 225 9.49 -3.13 -9.63
CA GLU A 225 8.76 -4.39 -9.82
C GLU A 225 7.58 -4.21 -10.78
N ILE A 226 6.87 -3.09 -10.67
CA ILE A 226 5.74 -2.77 -11.54
C ILE A 226 6.21 -2.60 -12.99
N LEU A 227 7.36 -1.97 -13.19
CA LEU A 227 7.96 -1.82 -14.51
C LEU A 227 8.31 -3.20 -15.14
N GLU A 228 8.88 -4.11 -14.37
CA GLU A 228 9.15 -5.48 -14.83
C GLU A 228 7.85 -6.22 -15.19
N ASP A 229 6.79 -6.03 -14.41
CA ASP A 229 5.48 -6.60 -14.74
C ASP A 229 4.90 -6.02 -16.04
N PHE A 230 5.12 -4.73 -16.36
CA PHE A 230 4.75 -4.13 -17.63
C PHE A 230 5.58 -4.69 -18.79
N LYS A 231 6.88 -4.87 -18.61
CA LYS A 231 7.74 -5.50 -19.61
C LYS A 231 7.27 -6.93 -19.91
N LEU A 232 6.99 -7.71 -18.86
CA LEU A 232 6.45 -9.06 -19.02
C LEU A 232 5.07 -9.05 -19.69
N ALA A 233 4.15 -8.17 -19.26
CA ALA A 233 2.82 -8.03 -19.87
C ALA A 233 2.88 -7.70 -21.37
N HIS A 234 3.90 -6.95 -21.80
CA HIS A 234 4.15 -6.70 -23.21
C HIS A 234 4.68 -7.95 -23.92
N SER A 235 5.68 -8.64 -23.38
CA SER A 235 6.24 -9.85 -23.98
C SER A 235 5.18 -10.94 -24.18
N ILE A 236 4.24 -11.09 -23.25
CA ILE A 236 3.10 -12.00 -23.39
C ILE A 236 1.90 -11.39 -24.13
N ARG A 237 2.05 -10.23 -24.77
CA ARG A 237 1.07 -9.56 -25.62
C ARG A 237 -0.24 -9.13 -24.97
N TYR A 238 -0.28 -8.98 -23.64
CA TYR A 238 -1.45 -8.42 -22.95
C TYR A 238 -1.57 -6.92 -23.15
N ILE A 239 -0.46 -6.21 -23.18
CA ILE A 239 -0.35 -4.80 -23.57
C ILE A 239 0.70 -4.67 -24.66
N LYS A 240 0.79 -3.49 -25.29
CA LYS A 240 1.90 -3.15 -26.18
C LYS A 240 2.57 -1.87 -25.69
N LEU A 241 3.84 -1.96 -25.31
CA LEU A 241 4.71 -0.82 -25.12
C LEU A 241 5.32 -0.43 -26.46
N TYR A 242 5.40 0.85 -26.73
CA TYR A 242 6.02 1.38 -27.96
C TYR A 242 6.64 2.73 -27.69
N ARG A 243 7.64 3.12 -28.49
CA ARG A 243 8.27 4.42 -28.38
C ARG A 243 7.55 5.42 -29.27
N ASP A 244 7.12 6.52 -28.70
CA ASP A 244 6.65 7.69 -29.41
C ASP A 244 7.80 8.71 -29.44
N PRO A 245 8.12 9.33 -30.63
CA PRO A 245 9.25 10.25 -30.74
C PRO A 245 9.15 11.49 -29.85
N GLU A 246 7.93 11.96 -29.58
CA GLU A 246 7.70 13.17 -28.79
C GLU A 246 7.42 12.89 -27.31
N ARG A 247 6.85 11.73 -27.00
CA ARG A 247 6.29 11.41 -25.67
C ARG A 247 7.03 10.31 -24.92
N GLY A 248 8.02 9.68 -25.55
CA GLY A 248 8.75 8.57 -24.97
C GLY A 248 7.97 7.26 -25.02
N VAL A 249 8.08 6.44 -23.96
CA VAL A 249 7.40 5.14 -23.94
C VAL A 249 5.92 5.28 -23.67
N CYS A 250 5.12 4.72 -24.57
CA CYS A 250 3.67 4.73 -24.50
C CYS A 250 3.10 3.31 -24.38
N ILE A 251 1.89 3.21 -23.82
CA ILE A 251 1.15 1.96 -23.66
C ILE A 251 -0.04 1.96 -24.60
N LYS A 252 -0.30 0.84 -25.25
CA LYS A 252 -1.54 0.58 -25.98
C LYS A 252 -2.02 -0.85 -25.79
N GLU A 253 -3.20 -1.12 -26.31
CA GLU A 253 -3.84 -2.42 -26.28
C GLU A 253 -2.98 -3.51 -26.92
N GLY A 254 -2.84 -4.65 -26.24
CA GLY A 254 -2.14 -5.83 -26.72
C GLY A 254 -3.02 -6.70 -27.63
N GLU A 255 -2.38 -7.55 -28.41
CA GLU A 255 -3.07 -8.41 -29.40
C GLU A 255 -4.01 -9.44 -28.76
N LEU A 256 -3.65 -9.97 -27.58
CA LEU A 256 -4.48 -10.97 -26.90
C LEU A 256 -5.77 -10.37 -26.34
N MET A 257 -5.77 -9.13 -25.91
CA MET A 257 -6.97 -8.46 -25.40
C MET A 257 -7.96 -8.08 -26.49
N ARG A 258 -7.50 -7.80 -27.70
CA ARG A 258 -8.39 -7.56 -28.85
C ARG A 258 -9.26 -8.76 -29.22
N ARG A 259 -8.85 -9.99 -28.84
CA ARG A 259 -9.61 -11.22 -29.10
C ARG A 259 -10.70 -11.50 -28.07
N VAL A 260 -10.60 -10.92 -26.89
CA VAL A 260 -11.57 -11.11 -25.79
C VAL A 260 -12.74 -10.13 -25.89
N ASN A 261 -12.54 -9.00 -26.56
CA ASN A 261 -13.55 -7.93 -26.72
C ASN A 261 -14.26 -7.95 -28.09
N LYS A 262 -14.05 -9.00 -28.87
CA LYS A 262 -14.83 -9.34 -30.08
C LYS A 262 -15.71 -10.56 -29.80
#